data_6f4fbb5eb363822f8272da154fd3f3e9
#
_entry.id   6f4fbb5eb363822f8272da154fd3f3e9
#
_cell.length_a   1.000
_cell.length_b   1.000
_cell.length_c   1.000
_cell.angle_alpha   90.00
_cell.angle_beta   90.00
_cell.angle_gamma   90.00
#
_symmetry.space_group_name_H-M   'P 1'
#
loop_
_entity.id
_entity.type
_entity.pdbx_description
1 polymer ?
#
loop_
_entity_poly.entity_id
_entity_poly.type
_entity_poly.pdbx_seq_one_letter_code
_entity_poly.pdbx_strand_id
1 'polypeptide(L)'
;KTTKIKAKVSPINEVITTFMVLLVVLYGGYQILVTKKITSGDLISFVTALGLMHQPLKRLISKNNDLQDSLPSADRVVEIFDEKIETDVFGEAVKFDEKIQNIKFENVNYKYDDSNEYVLKNVNLNVKAGEIVAFVGKSGSGKTTLVNLLARFFNTDEGSVTVNGVNVKNIPLKIYRNKFAIVPQETFLFGGTIKENISFGKEVTDEEIITAAKMANAYNFIQEDLPNKFETEVGERGALLSGGQKQRIAIARALIKNPEIMILDEATSALDSESEKLVQDALDSLMEGRTTFVIAHRLSTIVRADKIVVMDNGEIKEIGTHSELIAMNGIYKNLYDIQFNENK
;
A
#
# COMPACT_ATOMS: atom_id res chain seq x y z
N LYS A 1 31.93 0.53 0.52
CA LYS A 1 33.09 1.40 0.17
C LYS A 1 33.37 2.45 1.27
N THR A 2 32.36 3.09 1.82
CA THR A 2 32.46 4.16 2.83
C THR A 2 33.14 3.71 4.13
N THR A 3 32.84 2.50 4.61
CA THR A 3 33.42 1.94 5.84
C THR A 3 34.94 1.73 5.74
N LYS A 4 35.45 1.33 4.57
CA LYS A 4 36.90 1.14 4.35
C LYS A 4 37.64 2.48 4.29
N ILE A 5 37.02 3.54 3.85
CA ILE A 5 37.62 4.88 3.81
C ILE A 5 37.66 5.44 5.23
N LYS A 6 36.58 5.33 6.01
CA LYS A 6 36.53 5.77 7.42
C LYS A 6 37.57 5.07 8.29
N ALA A 7 37.80 3.76 8.07
CA ALA A 7 38.81 3.00 8.81
C ALA A 7 40.27 3.48 8.59
N LYS A 8 40.55 4.13 7.45
CA LYS A 8 41.91 4.66 7.12
C LYS A 8 42.15 6.05 7.64
N VAL A 9 41.12 6.83 7.91
CA VAL A 9 41.26 8.22 8.35
C VAL A 9 41.88 8.31 9.75
N SER A 10 41.50 7.41 10.67
CA SER A 10 42.04 7.44 12.06
C SER A 10 43.55 7.18 12.10
N PRO A 11 44.11 6.12 11.47
CA PRO A 11 45.56 5.90 11.45
C PRO A 11 46.35 7.03 10.80
N ILE A 12 45.83 7.62 9.73
CA ILE A 12 46.51 8.75 9.04
C ILE A 12 46.58 9.96 9.96
N ASN A 13 45.49 10.29 10.64
CA ASN A 13 45.48 11.41 11.61
C ASN A 13 46.45 11.17 12.76
N GLU A 14 46.60 9.94 13.25
CA GLU A 14 47.56 9.63 14.31
C GLU A 14 49.01 9.83 13.86
N VAL A 15 49.33 9.41 12.62
CA VAL A 15 50.68 9.62 12.04
C VAL A 15 50.97 11.11 11.89
N ILE A 16 50.01 11.88 11.36
CA ILE A 16 50.18 13.33 11.17
C ILE A 16 50.39 14.04 12.52
N THR A 17 49.54 13.67 13.51
CA THR A 17 49.66 14.26 14.86
C THR A 17 51.01 13.94 15.51
N THR A 18 51.46 12.68 15.41
CA THR A 18 52.77 12.28 15.96
C THR A 18 53.91 13.03 15.30
N PHE A 19 53.84 13.19 13.98
CA PHE A 19 54.86 13.95 13.23
C PHE A 19 54.86 15.42 13.60
N MET A 20 53.71 16.07 13.81
CA MET A 20 53.63 17.44 14.30
C MET A 20 54.21 17.61 15.69
N VAL A 21 53.91 16.69 16.63
CA VAL A 21 54.51 16.73 18.00
C VAL A 21 56.01 16.57 17.92
N LEU A 22 56.53 15.70 17.07
CA LEU A 22 57.97 15.53 16.86
C LEU A 22 58.61 16.82 16.37
N LEU A 23 58.03 17.51 15.41
CA LEU A 23 58.55 18.82 14.92
C LEU A 23 58.56 19.88 16.02
N VAL A 24 57.50 19.93 16.83
CA VAL A 24 57.42 20.86 17.98
C VAL A 24 58.52 20.58 19.01
N VAL A 25 58.76 19.30 19.33
CA VAL A 25 59.82 18.92 20.27
C VAL A 25 61.18 19.23 19.72
N LEU A 26 61.47 18.96 18.44
CA LEU A 26 62.73 19.27 17.80
C LEU A 26 63.00 20.79 17.74
N TYR A 27 61.97 21.56 17.32
CA TYR A 27 62.11 23.03 17.26
C TYR A 27 62.25 23.64 18.67
N GLY A 28 61.45 23.17 19.62
CA GLY A 28 61.53 23.61 21.01
C GLY A 28 62.89 23.26 21.63
N GLY A 29 63.43 22.07 21.38
CA GLY A 29 64.80 21.68 21.80
C GLY A 29 65.84 22.57 21.18
N TYR A 30 65.77 22.93 19.94
CA TYR A 30 66.67 23.92 19.32
C TYR A 30 66.58 25.28 19.98
N GLN A 31 65.35 25.75 20.30
CA GLN A 31 65.18 27.05 21.00
C GLN A 31 65.74 27.04 22.39
N ILE A 32 65.75 25.93 23.12
CA ILE A 32 66.35 25.79 24.45
C ILE A 32 67.85 25.73 24.36
N LEU A 33 68.42 24.91 23.48
CA LEU A 33 69.82 24.60 23.47
C LEU A 33 70.67 25.67 22.75
N VAL A 34 70.13 26.24 21.66
CA VAL A 34 70.90 27.18 20.80
C VAL A 34 70.54 28.62 21.08
N THR A 35 69.24 28.95 21.06
CA THR A 35 68.82 30.36 21.20
C THR A 35 68.58 30.82 22.62
N LYS A 36 68.40 29.87 23.56
CA LYS A 36 68.11 30.11 25.00
C LYS A 36 66.91 31.05 25.24
N LYS A 37 65.89 31.02 24.31
CA LYS A 37 64.70 31.91 24.37
C LYS A 37 63.60 31.37 25.21
N ILE A 38 63.54 30.07 25.41
CA ILE A 38 62.43 29.37 26.15
C ILE A 38 63.10 28.43 27.18
N THR A 39 62.38 28.11 28.25
CA THR A 39 62.80 27.14 29.24
C THR A 39 62.31 25.74 28.96
N SER A 40 62.91 24.73 29.57
CA SER A 40 62.44 23.34 29.46
C SER A 40 61.04 23.21 30.00
N GLY A 41 60.65 24.01 31.02
CA GLY A 41 59.27 24.03 31.55
C GLY A 41 58.28 24.56 30.58
N ASP A 42 58.63 25.59 29.79
CA ASP A 42 57.72 26.13 28.72
C ASP A 42 57.43 25.08 27.62
N LEU A 43 58.46 24.35 27.21
CA LEU A 43 58.28 23.29 26.19
C LEU A 43 57.39 22.16 26.70
N ILE A 44 57.63 21.70 27.94
CA ILE A 44 56.80 20.63 28.55
C ILE A 44 55.39 21.12 28.73
N SER A 45 55.14 22.33 29.17
CA SER A 45 53.84 22.95 29.35
C SER A 45 53.09 23.00 28.00
N PHE A 46 53.80 23.43 26.95
CA PHE A 46 53.24 23.52 25.60
C PHE A 46 52.86 22.15 25.01
N VAL A 47 53.73 21.15 25.13
CA VAL A 47 53.47 19.78 24.66
C VAL A 47 52.31 19.15 25.43
N THR A 48 52.24 19.40 26.75
CA THR A 48 51.13 18.92 27.59
C THR A 48 49.82 19.58 27.18
N ALA A 49 49.80 20.89 26.95
CA ALA A 49 48.60 21.59 26.45
C ALA A 49 48.13 21.09 25.10
N LEU A 50 49.06 20.83 24.16
CA LEU A 50 48.76 20.19 22.86
C LEU A 50 48.15 18.80 23.02
N GLY A 51 48.69 17.98 23.92
CA GLY A 51 48.15 16.65 24.24
C GLY A 51 46.71 16.72 24.79
N LEU A 52 46.45 17.66 25.70
CA LEU A 52 45.12 17.88 26.27
C LEU A 52 44.11 18.38 25.25
N MET A 53 44.55 19.15 24.26
CA MET A 53 43.69 19.67 23.20
C MET A 53 43.32 18.60 22.15
N HIS A 54 44.14 17.56 21.99
CA HIS A 54 43.93 16.52 21.00
C HIS A 54 42.59 15.75 21.20
N GLN A 55 42.25 15.42 22.44
CA GLN A 55 41.06 14.67 22.79
C GLN A 55 39.74 15.42 22.46
N PRO A 56 39.58 16.70 22.86
CA PRO A 56 38.39 17.47 22.46
C PRO A 56 38.26 17.62 20.94
N LEU A 57 39.35 17.84 20.22
CA LEU A 57 39.34 17.95 18.76
C LEU A 57 38.87 16.64 18.11
N LYS A 58 39.41 15.51 18.56
CA LYS A 58 39.00 14.18 18.08
C LYS A 58 37.51 13.93 18.34
N ARG A 59 36.97 14.35 19.49
CA ARG A 59 35.53 14.27 19.82
C ARG A 59 34.69 15.14 18.92
N LEU A 60 35.12 16.36 18.60
CA LEU A 60 34.38 17.24 17.67
C LEU A 60 34.31 16.66 16.27
N ILE A 61 35.43 16.13 15.75
CA ILE A 61 35.44 15.46 14.43
C ILE A 61 34.53 14.24 14.43
N SER A 62 34.58 13.41 15.49
CA SER A 62 33.67 12.25 15.61
C SER A 62 32.23 12.68 15.63
N LYS A 63 31.88 13.72 16.41
CA LYS A 63 30.49 14.21 16.47
C LYS A 63 29.99 14.79 15.15
N ASN A 64 30.87 15.47 14.42
CA ASN A 64 30.51 15.92 13.06
C ASN A 64 30.24 14.74 12.13
N ASN A 65 31.02 13.66 12.21
CA ASN A 65 30.78 12.45 11.44
C ASN A 65 29.47 11.75 11.84
N ASP A 66 29.18 11.65 13.15
CA ASP A 66 27.94 11.09 13.68
C ASP A 66 26.72 11.88 13.15
N LEU A 67 26.83 13.20 13.08
CA LEU A 67 25.81 14.10 12.57
C LEU A 67 25.59 13.90 11.08
N GLN A 68 26.66 13.81 10.29
CA GLN A 68 26.59 13.52 8.85
C GLN A 68 25.96 12.14 8.54
N ASP A 69 26.21 11.15 9.38
CA ASP A 69 25.62 9.81 9.24
C ASP A 69 24.14 9.79 9.64
N SER A 70 23.69 10.70 10.51
CA SER A 70 22.31 10.79 11.00
C SER A 70 21.40 11.64 10.10
N LEU A 71 21.94 12.61 9.37
CA LEU A 71 21.18 13.51 8.50
C LEU A 71 20.30 12.76 7.47
N PRO A 72 20.80 11.76 6.72
CA PRO A 72 19.97 11.04 5.75
C PRO A 72 18.78 10.29 6.40
N SER A 73 18.92 9.90 7.66
CA SER A 73 17.83 9.27 8.40
C SER A 73 16.78 10.29 8.85
N ALA A 74 17.24 11.49 9.23
CA ALA A 74 16.36 12.61 9.55
C ALA A 74 15.59 13.09 8.31
N ASP A 75 16.26 13.20 7.16
CA ASP A 75 15.65 13.61 5.90
C ASP A 75 14.49 12.65 5.51
N ARG A 76 14.69 11.33 5.66
CA ARG A 76 13.64 10.35 5.41
C ARG A 76 12.42 10.49 6.33
N VAL A 77 12.64 10.92 7.56
CA VAL A 77 11.53 11.19 8.50
C VAL A 77 10.80 12.47 8.11
N VAL A 78 11.54 13.50 7.69
CA VAL A 78 10.97 14.78 7.25
C VAL A 78 10.16 14.60 5.96
N GLU A 79 10.65 13.81 4.99
CA GLU A 79 9.91 13.48 3.76
C GLU A 79 8.49 12.99 4.06
N ILE A 80 8.30 12.18 5.13
CA ILE A 80 6.96 11.69 5.51
C ILE A 80 6.06 12.84 6.00
N PHE A 81 6.62 13.84 6.69
CA PHE A 81 5.86 15.00 7.15
C PHE A 81 5.54 15.99 6.03
N ASP A 82 6.35 16.00 4.97
CA ASP A 82 6.16 16.84 3.79
C ASP A 82 5.20 16.23 2.76
N GLU A 83 4.82 14.94 2.95
CA GLU A 83 3.82 14.29 2.10
C GLU A 83 2.47 15.01 2.16
N LYS A 84 1.85 15.15 1.00
CA LYS A 84 0.54 15.80 0.89
C LYS A 84 -0.52 14.99 1.63
N ILE A 85 -1.18 15.62 2.59
CA ILE A 85 -2.34 15.03 3.26
C ILE A 85 -3.47 14.87 2.24
N GLU A 86 -4.14 13.72 2.29
CA GLU A 86 -5.29 13.45 1.43
C GLU A 86 -6.41 14.47 1.66
N THR A 87 -6.87 15.11 0.59
CA THR A 87 -7.93 16.12 0.67
C THR A 87 -9.28 15.46 0.94
N ASP A 88 -9.89 15.79 2.07
CA ASP A 88 -11.19 15.22 2.47
C ASP A 88 -12.32 15.63 1.50
N VAL A 89 -12.40 16.92 1.18
CA VAL A 89 -13.44 17.49 0.31
C VAL A 89 -12.85 18.52 -0.65
N PHE A 90 -13.27 18.48 -1.91
CA PHE A 90 -12.93 19.50 -2.90
C PHE A 90 -14.16 20.43 -3.12
N GLY A 91 -14.08 21.68 -2.65
CA GLY A 91 -15.18 22.64 -2.70
C GLY A 91 -16.13 22.54 -1.50
N GLU A 92 -17.44 22.68 -1.73
CA GLU A 92 -18.44 22.60 -0.66
C GLU A 92 -18.76 21.15 -0.31
N ALA A 93 -18.70 20.82 0.99
CA ALA A 93 -19.04 19.51 1.50
C ALA A 93 -20.54 19.22 1.36
N VAL A 94 -20.88 18.11 0.74
CA VAL A 94 -22.26 17.65 0.59
C VAL A 94 -22.56 16.59 1.64
N LYS A 95 -23.66 16.77 2.38
CA LYS A 95 -24.16 15.74 3.27
C LYS A 95 -24.69 14.56 2.44
N PHE A 96 -24.15 13.37 2.62
CA PHE A 96 -24.49 12.19 1.83
C PHE A 96 -24.86 11.02 2.76
N ASP A 97 -26.13 10.96 3.13
CA ASP A 97 -26.70 9.89 3.98
C ASP A 97 -27.54 8.88 3.19
N GLU A 98 -27.76 9.14 1.90
CA GLU A 98 -28.63 8.35 1.05
C GLU A 98 -27.99 7.01 0.68
N LYS A 99 -28.86 6.01 0.38
CA LYS A 99 -28.41 4.77 -0.26
C LYS A 99 -27.98 5.06 -1.70
N ILE A 100 -26.90 4.41 -2.10
CA ILE A 100 -26.39 4.53 -3.47
C ILE A 100 -27.34 3.82 -4.44
N GLN A 101 -27.86 4.55 -5.42
CA GLN A 101 -28.75 4.05 -6.46
C GLN A 101 -28.07 4.01 -7.82
N ASN A 102 -27.14 4.92 -8.05
CA ASN A 102 -26.47 5.07 -9.34
C ASN A 102 -25.04 5.59 -9.15
N ILE A 103 -24.12 5.03 -9.94
CA ILE A 103 -22.74 5.44 -10.03
C ILE A 103 -22.43 5.74 -11.48
N LYS A 104 -21.89 6.93 -11.77
CA LYS A 104 -21.52 7.32 -13.13
C LYS A 104 -20.10 7.82 -13.20
N PHE A 105 -19.41 7.39 -14.23
CA PHE A 105 -18.15 7.96 -14.71
C PHE A 105 -18.48 8.76 -15.98
N GLU A 106 -18.12 10.02 -16.02
CA GLU A 106 -18.42 10.92 -17.12
C GLU A 106 -17.14 11.56 -17.64
N ASN A 107 -16.72 11.16 -18.85
CA ASN A 107 -15.53 11.63 -19.57
C ASN A 107 -14.26 11.60 -18.70
N VAL A 108 -14.08 10.53 -17.93
CA VAL A 108 -12.99 10.43 -16.96
C VAL A 108 -11.66 10.19 -17.66
N ASN A 109 -10.72 11.12 -17.43
CA ASN A 109 -9.31 10.99 -17.76
C ASN A 109 -8.48 10.99 -16.48
N TYR A 110 -7.45 10.15 -16.45
CA TYR A 110 -6.56 10.05 -15.30
C TYR A 110 -5.15 9.64 -15.72
N LYS A 111 -4.15 10.27 -15.12
CA LYS A 111 -2.74 9.89 -15.19
C LYS A 111 -2.13 9.91 -13.79
N TYR A 112 -1.09 9.09 -13.57
CA TYR A 112 -0.31 9.15 -12.34
C TYR A 112 0.64 10.35 -12.37
N ASP A 113 0.95 10.92 -11.19
CA ASP A 113 1.79 12.12 -11.04
C ASP A 113 3.15 11.98 -11.75
N ASP A 114 3.72 10.76 -11.78
CA ASP A 114 5.00 10.45 -12.41
C ASP A 114 4.89 10.16 -13.92
N SER A 115 3.69 10.25 -14.50
CA SER A 115 3.43 9.91 -15.91
C SER A 115 2.89 11.09 -16.69
N ASN A 116 3.38 11.26 -17.92
CA ASN A 116 2.83 12.22 -18.88
C ASN A 116 1.66 11.64 -19.70
N GLU A 117 1.43 10.32 -19.64
CA GLU A 117 0.41 9.64 -20.42
C GLU A 117 -0.81 9.32 -19.58
N TYR A 118 -1.99 9.52 -20.16
CA TYR A 118 -3.24 9.11 -19.53
C TYR A 118 -3.36 7.58 -19.48
N VAL A 119 -3.56 7.07 -18.26
CA VAL A 119 -3.85 5.65 -18.00
C VAL A 119 -5.33 5.34 -18.24
N LEU A 120 -6.22 6.31 -17.98
CA LEU A 120 -7.63 6.25 -18.36
C LEU A 120 -7.94 7.39 -19.31
N LYS A 121 -8.69 7.10 -20.37
CA LYS A 121 -8.98 8.02 -21.49
C LYS A 121 -10.47 8.00 -21.78
N ASN A 122 -11.14 9.13 -21.53
CA ASN A 122 -12.54 9.35 -21.83
C ASN A 122 -13.47 8.20 -21.39
N VAL A 123 -13.27 7.74 -20.14
CA VAL A 123 -14.04 6.62 -19.59
C VAL A 123 -15.44 7.10 -19.24
N ASN A 124 -16.44 6.43 -19.83
CA ASN A 124 -17.86 6.65 -19.59
C ASN A 124 -18.52 5.35 -19.17
N LEU A 125 -19.09 5.28 -17.97
CA LEU A 125 -19.73 4.10 -17.42
C LEU A 125 -20.88 4.50 -16.50
N ASN A 126 -22.01 3.81 -16.61
CA ASN A 126 -23.16 3.96 -15.73
C ASN A 126 -23.49 2.61 -15.08
N VAL A 127 -23.57 2.59 -13.74
CA VAL A 127 -23.84 1.40 -12.95
C VAL A 127 -25.00 1.68 -12.01
N LYS A 128 -25.99 0.80 -12.00
CA LYS A 128 -27.13 0.86 -11.08
C LYS A 128 -26.85 0.10 -9.79
N ALA A 129 -27.54 0.47 -8.72
CA ALA A 129 -27.49 -0.28 -7.48
C ALA A 129 -27.82 -1.77 -7.69
N GLY A 130 -27.04 -2.63 -7.06
CA GLY A 130 -27.23 -4.08 -7.11
C GLY A 130 -26.64 -4.76 -8.35
N GLU A 131 -26.12 -4.01 -9.35
CA GLU A 131 -25.44 -4.60 -10.50
C GLU A 131 -24.05 -5.17 -10.12
N ILE A 132 -23.74 -6.34 -10.66
CA ILE A 132 -22.39 -6.92 -10.65
C ILE A 132 -21.71 -6.53 -11.97
N VAL A 133 -20.65 -5.72 -11.86
CA VAL A 133 -19.86 -5.21 -12.99
C VAL A 133 -18.49 -5.86 -13.02
N ALA A 134 -18.23 -6.66 -14.05
CA ALA A 134 -16.94 -7.32 -14.23
C ALA A 134 -16.04 -6.54 -15.20
N PHE A 135 -14.85 -6.17 -14.76
CA PHE A 135 -13.83 -5.57 -15.61
C PHE A 135 -12.92 -6.65 -16.17
N VAL A 136 -12.80 -6.70 -17.51
CA VAL A 136 -11.93 -7.62 -18.23
C VAL A 136 -11.00 -6.86 -19.17
N GLY A 137 -9.82 -7.41 -19.44
CA GLY A 137 -8.81 -6.78 -20.29
C GLY A 137 -7.40 -7.19 -19.91
N LYS A 138 -6.44 -6.91 -20.77
CA LYS A 138 -5.02 -7.22 -20.53
C LYS A 138 -4.49 -6.53 -19.27
N SER A 139 -3.36 -7.03 -18.73
CA SER A 139 -2.64 -6.32 -17.67
C SER A 139 -2.26 -4.91 -18.16
N GLY A 140 -2.39 -3.91 -17.28
CA GLY A 140 -2.11 -2.52 -17.64
C GLY A 140 -3.23 -1.80 -18.42
N SER A 141 -4.40 -2.42 -18.68
CA SER A 141 -5.49 -1.77 -19.41
C SER A 141 -6.27 -0.70 -18.61
N GLY A 142 -5.94 -0.47 -17.32
CA GLY A 142 -6.55 0.57 -16.48
C GLY A 142 -7.63 0.08 -15.50
N LYS A 143 -7.92 -1.22 -15.41
CA LYS A 143 -8.99 -1.78 -14.53
C LYS A 143 -8.84 -1.38 -13.06
N THR A 144 -7.69 -1.66 -12.48
CA THR A 144 -7.39 -1.33 -11.08
C THR A 144 -7.41 0.19 -10.84
N THR A 145 -6.92 0.97 -11.80
CA THR A 145 -6.95 2.44 -11.73
C THR A 145 -8.39 2.97 -11.69
N LEU A 146 -9.29 2.42 -12.52
CA LEU A 146 -10.69 2.81 -12.56
C LEU A 146 -11.40 2.52 -11.22
N VAL A 147 -11.14 1.35 -10.65
CA VAL A 147 -11.71 0.96 -9.36
C VAL A 147 -11.14 1.82 -8.21
N ASN A 148 -9.87 2.19 -8.27
CA ASN A 148 -9.23 3.07 -7.31
C ASN A 148 -9.79 4.52 -7.37
N LEU A 149 -10.15 5.01 -8.56
CA LEU A 149 -10.87 6.28 -8.71
C LEU A 149 -12.28 6.20 -8.11
N LEU A 150 -12.97 5.05 -8.27
CA LEU A 150 -14.26 4.84 -7.63
C LEU A 150 -14.14 4.91 -6.10
N ALA A 151 -13.15 4.26 -5.51
CA ALA A 151 -12.89 4.30 -4.06
C ALA A 151 -12.29 5.64 -3.59
N ARG A 152 -12.01 6.54 -4.53
CA ARG A 152 -11.38 7.84 -4.29
C ARG A 152 -10.00 7.73 -3.61
N PHE A 153 -9.22 6.67 -3.98
CA PHE A 153 -7.79 6.62 -3.66
C PHE A 153 -7.00 7.58 -4.54
N PHE A 154 -7.52 7.87 -5.73
CA PHE A 154 -7.06 8.91 -6.62
C PHE A 154 -8.23 9.81 -7.04
N ASN A 155 -7.93 11.00 -7.51
CA ASN A 155 -8.93 11.92 -8.05
C ASN A 155 -8.78 12.02 -9.57
N THR A 156 -9.88 12.20 -10.28
CA THR A 156 -9.85 12.39 -11.75
C THR A 156 -9.12 13.68 -12.12
N ASP A 157 -8.30 13.65 -13.17
CA ASP A 157 -7.72 14.88 -13.76
C ASP A 157 -8.80 15.66 -14.50
N GLU A 158 -9.57 14.96 -15.33
CA GLU A 158 -10.68 15.51 -16.09
C GLU A 158 -11.91 14.61 -15.95
N GLY A 159 -13.08 15.19 -16.20
CA GLY A 159 -14.34 14.50 -16.02
C GLY A 159 -14.72 14.32 -14.54
N SER A 160 -15.69 13.47 -14.27
CA SER A 160 -16.20 13.27 -12.92
C SER A 160 -16.66 11.85 -12.65
N VAL A 161 -16.56 11.44 -11.38
CA VAL A 161 -17.26 10.29 -10.83
C VAL A 161 -18.36 10.82 -9.93
N THR A 162 -19.60 10.39 -10.18
CA THR A 162 -20.76 10.83 -9.41
C THR A 162 -21.50 9.64 -8.81
N VAL A 163 -22.07 9.86 -7.63
CA VAL A 163 -22.96 8.90 -6.95
C VAL A 163 -24.28 9.62 -6.68
N ASN A 164 -25.39 9.08 -7.18
CA ASN A 164 -26.70 9.73 -7.15
C ASN A 164 -26.67 11.17 -7.70
N GLY A 165 -25.81 11.44 -8.68
CA GLY A 165 -25.62 12.79 -9.25
C GLY A 165 -24.70 13.73 -8.45
N VAL A 166 -24.24 13.32 -7.27
CA VAL A 166 -23.30 14.08 -6.45
C VAL A 166 -21.87 13.68 -6.82
N ASN A 167 -21.01 14.66 -7.12
CA ASN A 167 -19.61 14.39 -7.38
C ASN A 167 -18.93 13.83 -6.11
N VAL A 168 -18.24 12.70 -6.24
CA VAL A 168 -17.59 12.03 -5.10
C VAL A 168 -16.53 12.90 -4.43
N LYS A 169 -15.94 13.86 -5.14
CA LYS A 169 -14.98 14.82 -4.59
C LYS A 169 -15.59 15.74 -3.54
N ASN A 170 -16.92 15.94 -3.55
CA ASN A 170 -17.65 16.81 -2.62
C ASN A 170 -18.21 16.06 -1.42
N ILE A 171 -18.09 14.73 -1.38
CA ILE A 171 -18.53 13.91 -0.25
C ILE A 171 -17.34 13.71 0.70
N PRO A 172 -17.49 13.95 2.02
CA PRO A 172 -16.42 13.66 2.98
C PRO A 172 -15.92 12.23 2.89
N LEU A 173 -14.61 12.02 2.83
CA LEU A 173 -13.98 10.72 2.59
C LEU A 173 -14.46 9.63 3.55
N LYS A 174 -14.57 9.96 4.83
CA LYS A 174 -15.03 9.02 5.85
C LYS A 174 -16.45 8.53 5.57
N ILE A 175 -17.36 9.44 5.18
CA ILE A 175 -18.75 9.10 4.84
C ILE A 175 -18.77 8.23 3.58
N TYR A 176 -18.04 8.65 2.55
CA TYR A 176 -17.99 7.97 1.27
C TYR A 176 -17.38 6.56 1.40
N ARG A 177 -16.19 6.45 1.99
CA ARG A 177 -15.50 5.16 2.13
C ARG A 177 -16.14 4.19 3.11
N ASN A 178 -17.02 4.68 3.99
CA ASN A 178 -17.84 3.78 4.81
C ASN A 178 -18.84 2.99 3.99
N LYS A 179 -19.23 3.47 2.81
CA LYS A 179 -20.12 2.77 1.87
C LYS A 179 -19.45 1.60 1.15
N PHE A 180 -18.12 1.49 1.22
CA PHE A 180 -17.33 0.52 0.47
C PHE A 180 -16.75 -0.57 1.37
N ALA A 181 -16.59 -1.77 0.82
CA ALA A 181 -15.58 -2.73 1.28
C ALA A 181 -14.76 -3.21 0.07
N ILE A 182 -13.51 -3.53 0.34
CA ILE A 182 -12.54 -3.96 -0.68
C ILE A 182 -11.94 -5.28 -0.24
N VAL A 183 -11.96 -6.27 -1.12
CA VAL A 183 -11.22 -7.51 -0.98
C VAL A 183 -10.10 -7.46 -2.02
N PRO A 184 -8.86 -7.17 -1.62
CA PRO A 184 -7.74 -7.04 -2.53
C PRO A 184 -7.22 -8.42 -2.97
N GLN A 185 -6.47 -8.43 -4.08
CA GLN A 185 -5.79 -9.60 -4.61
C GLN A 185 -4.85 -10.24 -3.58
N GLU A 186 -3.99 -9.44 -2.97
CA GLU A 186 -3.13 -9.87 -1.86
C GLU A 186 -3.79 -9.53 -0.54
N THR A 187 -4.22 -10.56 0.17
CA THR A 187 -4.89 -10.38 1.45
C THR A 187 -3.88 -10.02 2.54
N PHE A 188 -4.08 -8.86 3.12
CA PHE A 188 -3.31 -8.39 4.27
C PHE A 188 -4.11 -8.58 5.57
N LEU A 189 -3.50 -9.26 6.54
CA LEU A 189 -3.99 -9.33 7.92
C LEU A 189 -3.07 -8.51 8.83
N PHE A 190 -3.69 -7.78 9.75
CA PHE A 190 -2.95 -7.01 10.76
C PHE A 190 -2.48 -7.93 11.88
N GLY A 191 -1.38 -7.59 12.52
CA GLY A 191 -0.97 -8.28 13.77
C GLY A 191 -2.08 -8.20 14.81
N GLY A 192 -2.29 -9.30 15.53
CA GLY A 192 -3.38 -9.46 16.49
C GLY A 192 -4.19 -10.73 16.24
N THR A 193 -5.37 -10.83 16.84
CA THR A 193 -6.23 -12.01 16.78
C THR A 193 -7.08 -12.06 15.50
N ILE A 194 -7.66 -13.21 15.20
CA ILE A 194 -8.67 -13.36 14.15
C ILE A 194 -9.87 -12.47 14.41
N LYS A 195 -10.32 -12.41 15.65
CA LYS A 195 -11.43 -11.55 16.09
C LYS A 195 -11.17 -10.09 15.75
N GLU A 196 -10.01 -9.56 16.12
CA GLU A 196 -9.59 -8.19 15.81
C GLU A 196 -9.48 -7.94 14.31
N ASN A 197 -9.01 -8.93 13.56
CA ASN A 197 -8.93 -8.83 12.11
C ASN A 197 -10.30 -8.81 11.43
N ILE A 198 -11.28 -9.56 11.92
CA ILE A 198 -12.65 -9.53 11.38
C ILE A 198 -13.36 -8.23 11.77
N SER A 199 -13.30 -7.82 13.04
CA SER A 199 -13.96 -6.59 13.52
C SER A 199 -13.35 -5.32 12.94
N PHE A 200 -12.05 -5.35 12.68
CA PHE A 200 -11.28 -4.26 12.08
C PHE A 200 -11.57 -2.89 12.68
N GLY A 201 -11.51 -2.80 14.00
CA GLY A 201 -11.71 -1.57 14.76
C GLY A 201 -13.16 -1.09 14.87
N LYS A 202 -14.13 -1.91 14.46
CA LYS A 202 -15.54 -1.66 14.71
C LYS A 202 -15.96 -2.28 16.05
N GLU A 203 -16.83 -1.59 16.76
CA GLU A 203 -17.55 -2.15 17.90
C GLU A 203 -18.64 -3.07 17.37
N VAL A 204 -18.42 -4.38 17.44
CA VAL A 204 -19.34 -5.42 16.97
C VAL A 204 -19.43 -6.52 18.02
N THR A 205 -20.55 -7.20 18.07
CA THR A 205 -20.78 -8.32 18.98
C THR A 205 -20.09 -9.60 18.50
N ASP A 206 -19.84 -10.53 19.40
CA ASP A 206 -19.29 -11.85 19.04
C ASP A 206 -20.23 -12.61 18.09
N GLU A 207 -21.53 -12.43 18.21
CA GLU A 207 -22.53 -13.05 17.33
C GLU A 207 -22.43 -12.53 15.89
N GLU A 208 -22.17 -11.22 15.71
CA GLU A 208 -21.95 -10.63 14.39
C GLU A 208 -20.66 -11.15 13.76
N ILE A 209 -19.58 -11.29 14.55
CA ILE A 209 -18.31 -11.86 14.11
C ILE A 209 -18.49 -13.32 13.66
N ILE A 210 -19.18 -14.12 14.46
CA ILE A 210 -19.48 -15.52 14.13
C ILE A 210 -20.33 -15.62 12.86
N THR A 211 -21.32 -14.75 12.71
CA THR A 211 -22.17 -14.72 11.52
C THR A 211 -21.37 -14.37 10.28
N ALA A 212 -20.53 -13.34 10.33
CA ALA A 212 -19.65 -12.97 9.25
C ALA A 212 -18.65 -14.09 8.89
N ALA A 213 -18.08 -14.76 9.89
CA ALA A 213 -17.19 -15.89 9.69
C ALA A 213 -17.89 -17.09 9.04
N LYS A 214 -19.15 -17.37 9.39
CA LYS A 214 -19.96 -18.42 8.74
C LYS A 214 -20.25 -18.10 7.27
N MET A 215 -20.68 -16.87 6.97
CA MET A 215 -20.93 -16.43 5.61
C MET A 215 -19.66 -16.43 4.74
N ALA A 216 -18.51 -16.21 5.36
CA ALA A 216 -17.20 -16.25 4.69
C ALA A 216 -16.59 -17.67 4.63
N ASN A 217 -17.31 -18.72 5.00
CA ASN A 217 -16.78 -20.09 5.15
C ASN A 217 -15.52 -20.18 6.01
N ALA A 218 -15.35 -19.24 6.97
CA ALA A 218 -14.20 -19.19 7.86
C ALA A 218 -14.44 -19.88 9.21
N TYR A 219 -15.70 -20.03 9.62
CA TYR A 219 -16.07 -20.49 10.96
C TYR A 219 -15.49 -21.86 11.31
N ASN A 220 -15.58 -22.83 10.40
CA ASN A 220 -15.19 -24.22 10.70
C ASN A 220 -13.68 -24.29 10.98
N PHE A 221 -12.83 -23.77 10.10
CA PHE A 221 -11.38 -23.84 10.35
C PHE A 221 -10.97 -23.05 11.58
N ILE A 222 -11.67 -21.93 11.90
CA ILE A 222 -11.38 -21.15 13.11
C ILE A 222 -11.71 -21.99 14.37
N GLN A 223 -12.79 -22.74 14.37
CA GLN A 223 -13.24 -23.51 15.53
C GLN A 223 -12.54 -24.86 15.69
N GLU A 224 -12.19 -25.52 14.59
CA GLU A 224 -11.70 -26.91 14.56
C GLU A 224 -10.19 -27.00 14.42
N ASP A 225 -9.57 -26.13 13.60
CA ASP A 225 -8.16 -26.26 13.26
C ASP A 225 -7.25 -25.37 14.11
N LEU A 226 -7.81 -24.33 14.75
CA LEU A 226 -7.01 -23.33 15.46
C LEU A 226 -7.12 -23.47 17.00
N PRO A 227 -5.96 -23.44 17.71
CA PRO A 227 -5.92 -23.77 19.15
C PRO A 227 -6.71 -22.79 20.03
N ASN A 228 -6.70 -21.50 19.70
CA ASN A 228 -7.38 -20.46 20.46
C ASN A 228 -8.60 -19.90 19.72
N LYS A 229 -9.09 -20.59 18.68
CA LYS A 229 -10.28 -20.20 17.91
C LYS A 229 -10.16 -18.75 17.43
N PHE A 230 -11.17 -17.90 17.71
CA PHE A 230 -11.18 -16.48 17.34
C PHE A 230 -10.11 -15.64 18.03
N GLU A 231 -9.59 -16.09 19.18
CA GLU A 231 -8.49 -15.43 19.90
C GLU A 231 -7.09 -15.90 19.41
N THR A 232 -7.04 -16.69 18.34
CA THR A 232 -5.75 -17.09 17.72
C THR A 232 -5.09 -15.89 17.10
N GLU A 233 -3.82 -15.65 17.46
CA GLU A 233 -2.98 -14.66 16.83
C GLU A 233 -2.60 -15.09 15.40
N VAL A 234 -2.75 -14.19 14.43
CA VAL A 234 -2.48 -14.50 13.02
C VAL A 234 -1.00 -14.36 12.65
N GLY A 235 -0.18 -13.77 13.52
CA GLY A 235 1.22 -13.45 13.27
C GLY A 235 1.40 -12.26 12.32
N GLU A 236 2.65 -11.92 12.02
CA GLU A 236 2.96 -10.82 11.11
C GLU A 236 2.40 -11.12 9.71
N ARG A 237 1.56 -10.22 9.17
CA ARG A 237 0.86 -10.36 7.89
C ARG A 237 0.10 -11.70 7.73
N GLY A 238 -0.33 -12.29 8.85
CA GLY A 238 -1.05 -13.56 8.83
C GLY A 238 -0.16 -14.77 8.48
N ALA A 239 1.14 -14.74 8.80
CA ALA A 239 2.10 -15.79 8.42
C ALA A 239 1.72 -17.19 8.93
N LEU A 240 0.89 -17.29 9.96
CA LEU A 240 0.46 -18.55 10.55
C LEU A 240 -0.75 -19.19 9.84
N LEU A 241 -1.31 -18.54 8.81
CA LEU A 241 -2.50 -18.98 8.10
C LEU A 241 -2.21 -19.28 6.63
N SER A 242 -2.94 -20.23 6.05
CA SER A 242 -2.89 -20.51 4.61
C SER A 242 -3.49 -19.33 3.80
N GLY A 243 -3.18 -19.26 2.50
CA GLY A 243 -3.71 -18.24 1.60
C GLY A 243 -5.24 -18.19 1.61
N GLY A 244 -5.90 -19.34 1.52
CA GLY A 244 -7.36 -19.45 1.55
C GLY A 244 -7.97 -19.08 2.89
N GLN A 245 -7.31 -19.38 4.01
CA GLN A 245 -7.75 -18.95 5.33
C GLN A 245 -7.68 -17.43 5.49
N LYS A 246 -6.57 -16.81 5.05
CA LYS A 246 -6.43 -15.34 5.04
C LYS A 246 -7.52 -14.67 4.24
N GLN A 247 -7.80 -15.19 3.04
CA GLN A 247 -8.80 -14.62 2.14
C GLN A 247 -10.20 -14.71 2.74
N ARG A 248 -10.58 -15.84 3.35
CA ARG A 248 -11.87 -16.01 4.03
C ARG A 248 -12.01 -15.07 5.23
N ILE A 249 -10.95 -14.79 5.98
CA ILE A 249 -10.96 -13.77 7.06
C ILE A 249 -11.15 -12.36 6.46
N ALA A 250 -10.50 -12.03 5.34
CA ALA A 250 -10.71 -10.74 4.68
C ALA A 250 -12.13 -10.58 4.14
N ILE A 251 -12.73 -11.65 3.62
CA ILE A 251 -14.14 -11.68 3.22
C ILE A 251 -15.05 -11.45 4.44
N ALA A 252 -14.80 -12.11 5.57
CA ALA A 252 -15.54 -11.89 6.82
C ALA A 252 -15.44 -10.42 7.30
N ARG A 253 -14.23 -9.82 7.22
CA ARG A 253 -14.00 -8.40 7.47
C ARG A 253 -14.82 -7.48 6.55
N ALA A 254 -14.95 -7.84 5.28
CA ALA A 254 -15.76 -7.10 4.33
C ALA A 254 -17.27 -7.24 4.63
N LEU A 255 -17.73 -8.43 5.00
CA LEU A 255 -19.13 -8.72 5.36
C LEU A 255 -19.58 -7.96 6.59
N ILE A 256 -18.76 -7.91 7.64
CA ILE A 256 -19.12 -7.23 8.90
C ILE A 256 -19.25 -5.72 8.73
N LYS A 257 -18.63 -5.17 7.69
CA LYS A 257 -18.80 -3.75 7.33
C LYS A 257 -20.19 -3.47 6.76
N ASN A 258 -20.85 -4.46 6.18
CA ASN A 258 -22.14 -4.38 5.47
C ASN A 258 -22.18 -3.22 4.46
N PRO A 259 -21.28 -3.19 3.48
CA PRO A 259 -21.13 -2.07 2.54
C PRO A 259 -22.23 -2.09 1.49
N GLU A 260 -22.49 -0.91 0.89
CA GLU A 260 -23.36 -0.77 -0.28
C GLU A 260 -22.62 -1.10 -1.58
N ILE A 261 -21.32 -0.87 -1.61
CA ILE A 261 -20.44 -1.13 -2.77
C ILE A 261 -19.33 -2.09 -2.36
N MET A 262 -19.17 -3.14 -3.14
CA MET A 262 -18.06 -4.08 -3.05
C MET A 262 -17.07 -3.88 -4.18
N ILE A 263 -15.80 -3.94 -3.85
CA ILE A 263 -14.71 -3.97 -4.81
C ILE A 263 -13.94 -5.27 -4.57
N LEU A 264 -13.90 -6.12 -5.58
CA LEU A 264 -13.21 -7.40 -5.55
C LEU A 264 -12.09 -7.38 -6.59
N ASP A 265 -10.86 -7.53 -6.12
CA ASP A 265 -9.71 -7.81 -6.99
C ASP A 265 -9.41 -9.30 -6.88
N GLU A 266 -9.85 -10.06 -7.87
CA GLU A 266 -9.93 -11.52 -7.81
C GLU A 266 -8.61 -12.15 -8.24
N ALA A 267 -7.81 -12.59 -7.27
CA ALA A 267 -6.71 -13.51 -7.52
C ALA A 267 -6.71 -14.67 -6.53
N THR A 268 -7.07 -15.83 -7.03
CA THR A 268 -7.07 -17.09 -6.28
C THR A 268 -6.09 -18.09 -6.87
N SER A 269 -5.17 -17.63 -7.71
CA SER A 269 -4.26 -18.45 -8.51
C SER A 269 -3.24 -19.29 -7.70
N ALA A 270 -3.24 -19.16 -6.38
CA ALA A 270 -2.31 -19.86 -5.48
C ALA A 270 -3.02 -20.76 -4.44
N LEU A 271 -4.32 -21.05 -4.61
CA LEU A 271 -5.09 -21.86 -3.67
C LEU A 271 -5.24 -23.30 -4.21
N ASP A 272 -5.33 -24.25 -3.29
CA ASP A 272 -5.79 -25.60 -3.60
C ASP A 272 -7.27 -25.61 -3.98
N SER A 273 -7.73 -26.60 -4.72
CA SER A 273 -9.08 -26.65 -5.31
C SER A 273 -10.21 -26.61 -4.27
N GLU A 274 -9.99 -27.16 -3.07
CA GLU A 274 -10.99 -27.15 -2.00
C GLU A 274 -11.10 -25.75 -1.37
N SER A 275 -9.97 -25.15 -1.01
CA SER A 275 -9.92 -23.76 -0.50
C SER A 275 -10.47 -22.78 -1.53
N GLU A 276 -10.17 -22.99 -2.81
CA GLU A 276 -10.67 -22.19 -3.92
C GLU A 276 -12.21 -22.16 -3.98
N LYS A 277 -12.83 -23.34 -3.88
CA LYS A 277 -14.30 -23.45 -3.86
C LYS A 277 -14.93 -22.71 -2.68
N LEU A 278 -14.37 -22.91 -1.47
CA LEU A 278 -14.87 -22.25 -0.25
C LEU A 278 -14.77 -20.73 -0.33
N VAL A 279 -13.67 -20.23 -0.91
CA VAL A 279 -13.47 -18.78 -1.14
C VAL A 279 -14.48 -18.27 -2.18
N GLN A 280 -14.71 -19.02 -3.27
CA GLN A 280 -15.68 -18.63 -4.30
C GLN A 280 -17.11 -18.57 -3.74
N ASP A 281 -17.54 -19.57 -3.00
CA ASP A 281 -18.87 -19.59 -2.35
C ASP A 281 -19.02 -18.40 -1.39
N ALA A 282 -17.96 -18.03 -0.67
CA ALA A 282 -17.93 -16.86 0.21
C ALA A 282 -18.02 -15.54 -0.58
N LEU A 283 -17.32 -15.42 -1.72
CA LEU A 283 -17.40 -14.26 -2.59
C LEU A 283 -18.80 -14.13 -3.23
N ASP A 284 -19.41 -15.23 -3.67
CA ASP A 284 -20.75 -15.25 -4.20
C ASP A 284 -21.76 -14.72 -3.16
N SER A 285 -21.67 -15.21 -1.92
CA SER A 285 -22.48 -14.71 -0.80
C SER A 285 -22.24 -13.22 -0.50
N LEU A 286 -21.00 -12.76 -0.65
CA LEU A 286 -20.63 -11.37 -0.43
C LEU A 286 -21.21 -10.44 -1.50
N MET A 287 -21.32 -10.89 -2.75
CA MET A 287 -21.87 -10.10 -3.88
C MET A 287 -23.40 -9.97 -3.83
N GLU A 288 -24.09 -10.90 -3.19
CA GLU A 288 -25.55 -10.97 -3.19
C GLU A 288 -26.18 -9.68 -2.64
N GLY A 289 -27.05 -9.06 -3.45
CA GLY A 289 -27.80 -7.84 -3.08
C GLY A 289 -26.97 -6.57 -2.96
N ARG A 290 -25.71 -6.57 -3.43
CA ARG A 290 -24.80 -5.41 -3.37
C ARG A 290 -24.32 -4.99 -4.75
N THR A 291 -24.03 -3.70 -4.90
CA THR A 291 -23.36 -3.21 -6.12
C THR A 291 -21.90 -3.66 -6.07
N THR A 292 -21.48 -4.48 -7.02
CA THR A 292 -20.17 -5.11 -6.99
C THR A 292 -19.35 -4.78 -8.22
N PHE A 293 -18.13 -4.33 -8.01
CA PHE A 293 -17.12 -4.11 -9.05
C PHE A 293 -16.05 -5.20 -8.90
N VAL A 294 -15.89 -6.03 -9.92
CA VAL A 294 -14.95 -7.15 -9.91
C VAL A 294 -13.91 -6.98 -10.98
N ILE A 295 -12.62 -6.99 -10.61
CA ILE A 295 -11.53 -7.19 -11.56
C ILE A 295 -11.44 -8.71 -11.77
N ALA A 296 -12.11 -9.19 -12.81
CA ALA A 296 -12.38 -10.61 -12.97
C ALA A 296 -11.24 -11.33 -13.68
N HIS A 297 -10.74 -12.38 -13.04
CA HIS A 297 -9.78 -13.34 -13.60
C HIS A 297 -10.41 -14.73 -13.78
N ARG A 298 -11.66 -14.94 -13.31
CA ARG A 298 -12.39 -16.21 -13.38
C ARG A 298 -13.59 -16.13 -14.30
N LEU A 299 -13.74 -17.19 -15.07
CA LEU A 299 -14.88 -17.32 -15.99
C LEU A 299 -16.23 -17.33 -15.26
N SER A 300 -16.33 -18.02 -14.12
CA SER A 300 -17.57 -18.12 -13.34
C SER A 300 -18.11 -16.74 -12.92
N THR A 301 -17.24 -15.86 -12.47
CA THR A 301 -17.59 -14.49 -12.08
C THR A 301 -17.98 -13.64 -13.29
N ILE A 302 -17.23 -13.77 -14.40
CA ILE A 302 -17.50 -13.00 -15.63
C ILE A 302 -18.88 -13.38 -16.21
N VAL A 303 -19.21 -14.68 -16.29
CA VAL A 303 -20.47 -15.17 -16.88
C VAL A 303 -21.68 -14.73 -16.06
N ARG A 304 -21.54 -14.59 -14.75
CA ARG A 304 -22.62 -14.16 -13.84
C ARG A 304 -22.79 -12.64 -13.74
N ALA A 305 -21.84 -11.87 -14.25
CA ALA A 305 -21.92 -10.41 -14.17
C ALA A 305 -23.10 -9.86 -14.99
N ASP A 306 -23.84 -8.92 -14.43
CA ASP A 306 -24.90 -8.20 -15.13
C ASP A 306 -24.33 -7.33 -16.25
N LYS A 307 -23.10 -6.88 -16.07
CA LYS A 307 -22.39 -6.01 -17.00
C LYS A 307 -20.91 -6.36 -17.05
N ILE A 308 -20.41 -6.65 -18.23
CA ILE A 308 -18.99 -6.85 -18.50
C ILE A 308 -18.47 -5.59 -19.18
N VAL A 309 -17.39 -5.02 -18.65
CA VAL A 309 -16.71 -3.84 -19.19
C VAL A 309 -15.34 -4.26 -19.70
N VAL A 310 -15.16 -4.23 -21.01
CA VAL A 310 -13.90 -4.59 -21.67
C VAL A 310 -13.02 -3.37 -21.79
N MET A 311 -11.85 -3.41 -21.15
CA MET A 311 -10.89 -2.32 -21.16
C MET A 311 -9.67 -2.68 -22.00
N ASP A 312 -9.25 -1.75 -22.84
CA ASP A 312 -8.01 -1.83 -23.59
C ASP A 312 -7.36 -0.45 -23.72
N ASN A 313 -6.07 -0.35 -23.40
CA ASN A 313 -5.26 0.88 -23.48
C ASN A 313 -5.91 2.11 -22.78
N GLY A 314 -6.56 1.88 -21.64
CA GLY A 314 -7.19 2.93 -20.81
C GLY A 314 -8.58 3.36 -21.26
N GLU A 315 -9.15 2.72 -22.26
CA GLU A 315 -10.49 3.02 -22.78
C GLU A 315 -11.44 1.84 -22.57
N ILE A 316 -12.73 2.14 -22.44
CA ILE A 316 -13.78 1.12 -22.53
C ILE A 316 -14.07 0.86 -24.00
N LYS A 317 -13.85 -0.38 -24.43
CA LYS A 317 -14.06 -0.78 -25.84
C LYS A 317 -15.40 -1.47 -26.07
N GLU A 318 -15.84 -2.30 -25.12
CA GLU A 318 -17.09 -3.04 -25.20
C GLU A 318 -17.78 -3.05 -23.84
N ILE A 319 -19.11 -3.00 -23.84
CA ILE A 319 -19.96 -3.16 -22.65
C ILE A 319 -21.13 -4.03 -23.03
N GLY A 320 -21.43 -5.06 -22.24
CA GLY A 320 -22.59 -5.93 -22.44
C GLY A 320 -22.61 -7.10 -21.46
N THR A 321 -23.54 -7.98 -21.62
CA THR A 321 -23.59 -9.29 -20.95
C THR A 321 -22.65 -10.29 -21.63
N HIS A 322 -22.36 -11.40 -20.98
CA HIS A 322 -21.54 -12.48 -21.55
C HIS A 322 -22.06 -12.92 -22.94
N SER A 323 -23.37 -13.18 -23.04
CA SER A 323 -23.98 -13.65 -24.27
C SER A 323 -23.90 -12.63 -25.41
N GLU A 324 -24.15 -11.36 -25.13
CA GLU A 324 -24.06 -10.28 -26.11
C GLU A 324 -22.62 -10.11 -26.62
N LEU A 325 -21.66 -10.09 -25.73
CA LEU A 325 -20.24 -9.87 -26.10
C LEU A 325 -19.64 -11.07 -26.84
N ILE A 326 -20.06 -12.31 -26.53
CA ILE A 326 -19.67 -13.49 -27.30
C ILE A 326 -20.26 -13.40 -28.72
N ALA A 327 -21.53 -12.98 -28.86
CA ALA A 327 -22.19 -12.85 -30.16
C ALA A 327 -21.58 -11.74 -31.03
N MET A 328 -21.06 -10.67 -30.41
CA MET A 328 -20.36 -9.56 -31.11
C MET A 328 -19.04 -10.01 -31.76
N ASN A 329 -18.46 -11.11 -31.33
CA ASN A 329 -17.19 -11.67 -31.84
C ASN A 329 -16.04 -10.63 -31.82
N GLY A 330 -16.02 -9.78 -30.79
CA GLY A 330 -15.08 -8.66 -30.61
C GLY A 330 -13.87 -8.99 -29.71
N ILE A 331 -13.40 -7.96 -29.01
CA ILE A 331 -12.23 -8.06 -28.10
C ILE A 331 -12.53 -9.04 -26.96
N TYR A 332 -13.74 -8.99 -26.39
CA TYR A 332 -14.16 -9.91 -25.34
C TYR A 332 -14.05 -11.37 -25.76
N LYS A 333 -14.57 -11.70 -26.94
CA LYS A 333 -14.53 -13.07 -27.45
C LYS A 333 -13.10 -13.56 -27.62
N ASN A 334 -12.21 -12.72 -28.14
CA ASN A 334 -10.80 -13.05 -28.27
C ASN A 334 -10.14 -13.30 -26.90
N LEU A 335 -10.41 -12.45 -25.90
CA LEU A 335 -9.91 -12.64 -24.53
C LEU A 335 -10.45 -13.93 -23.92
N TYR A 336 -11.73 -14.21 -24.12
CA TYR A 336 -12.38 -15.41 -23.65
C TYR A 336 -11.74 -16.68 -24.25
N ASP A 337 -11.50 -16.69 -25.55
CA ASP A 337 -10.91 -17.84 -26.24
C ASP A 337 -9.47 -18.12 -25.79
N ILE A 338 -8.67 -17.07 -25.62
CA ILE A 338 -7.28 -17.19 -25.12
C ILE A 338 -7.25 -17.67 -23.67
N GLN A 339 -8.06 -17.08 -22.79
CA GLN A 339 -7.98 -17.37 -21.35
C GLN A 339 -8.67 -18.67 -20.93
N PHE A 340 -9.73 -19.10 -21.63
CA PHE A 340 -10.63 -20.14 -21.16
C PHE A 340 -10.85 -21.29 -22.13
N ASN A 341 -10.53 -21.16 -23.44
CA ASN A 341 -10.64 -22.22 -24.41
C ASN A 341 -9.33 -22.95 -24.75
N GLU A 342 -8.14 -22.35 -24.49
CA GLU A 342 -6.85 -23.02 -24.67
C GLU A 342 -6.54 -24.09 -23.60
N ASN A 343 -7.38 -24.22 -22.57
CA ASN A 343 -7.24 -25.22 -21.50
C ASN A 343 -8.18 -26.44 -21.67
N LYS A 344 -8.63 -26.74 -22.90
CA LYS A 344 -9.33 -27.99 -23.22
C LYS A 344 -8.45 -28.94 -24.01
#